data_e062ceca0460ea422ab0f89a5ad53151
#
_entry.id   e062ceca0460ea422ab0f89a5ad53151
#
_cell.length_a   1.000
_cell.length_b   1.000
_cell.length_c   1.000
_cell.angle_alpha   90.00
_cell.angle_beta   90.00
_cell.angle_gamma   90.00
#
_symmetry.space_group_name_H-M   'P 1'
#
loop_
_entity.id
_entity.type
_entity.pdbx_description
1 polymer ?
#
loop_
_entity_poly.entity_id
_entity_poly.type
_entity_poly.pdbx_seq_one_letter_code
_entity_poly.pdbx_strand_id
1 'polypeptide(L)'
;MQGGTITGFTGEVVVDDWAIIGGGSLVHQFSHIGAHVMVQGGSKINKDIPPYIIAAREPISYCGINSVGLNRRAFTKEQIAAIQDTYRLLYMSGLNVSQTPSRL
;
A
#
# COMPACT_ATOMS: atom_id res chain seq x y z
N MET A 1 10.95 1.09 6.71
CA MET A 1 10.54 -0.05 5.89
C MET A 1 10.73 -1.33 6.67
N GLN A 2 9.77 -2.23 6.62
CA GLN A 2 9.76 -3.46 7.39
C GLN A 2 9.83 -4.66 6.46
N GLY A 3 10.87 -5.45 6.57
CA GLY A 3 11.01 -6.68 5.80
C GLY A 3 11.10 -6.47 4.30
N GLY A 4 11.24 -7.58 3.58
CA GLY A 4 11.30 -7.56 2.13
C GLY A 4 12.60 -7.02 1.55
N THR A 5 12.75 -7.20 0.25
CA THR A 5 13.90 -6.70 -0.50
C THR A 5 13.39 -5.92 -1.70
N ILE A 6 13.88 -4.70 -1.86
CA ILE A 6 13.54 -3.86 -3.01
C ILE A 6 14.62 -4.01 -4.05
N THR A 7 14.22 -4.27 -5.30
CA THR A 7 15.14 -4.36 -6.43
C THR A 7 14.82 -3.23 -7.40
N GLY A 8 15.85 -2.56 -7.95
CA GLY A 8 15.64 -1.50 -8.92
C GLY A 8 15.10 -0.22 -8.34
N PHE A 9 15.69 0.22 -7.25
CA PHE A 9 15.36 1.48 -6.60
C PHE A 9 15.99 2.63 -7.37
N THR A 10 15.22 3.54 -7.90
CA THR A 10 15.74 4.67 -8.66
C THR A 10 15.25 5.99 -8.06
N GLY A 11 16.20 6.87 -7.69
CA GLY A 11 15.87 8.17 -7.13
C GLY A 11 15.21 8.13 -5.76
N GLU A 12 14.57 9.21 -5.38
CA GLU A 12 13.93 9.33 -4.07
C GLU A 12 12.60 8.57 -4.04
N VAL A 13 12.43 7.78 -2.99
CA VAL A 13 11.19 7.08 -2.72
C VAL A 13 10.87 7.26 -1.24
N VAL A 14 9.61 7.58 -0.93
CA VAL A 14 9.16 7.70 0.44
C VAL A 14 8.41 6.42 0.81
N VAL A 15 8.88 5.76 1.87
CA VAL A 15 8.22 4.57 2.39
C VAL A 15 7.85 4.86 3.84
N ASP A 16 6.56 4.93 4.12
CA ASP A 16 6.07 5.25 5.45
C ASP A 16 6.22 4.06 6.41
N ASP A 17 6.00 4.32 7.70
CA ASP A 17 6.20 3.33 8.75
C ASP A 17 5.34 2.09 8.54
N TRP A 18 5.92 0.95 8.88
CA TRP A 18 5.25 -0.36 8.86
C TRP A 18 4.86 -0.85 7.46
N ALA A 19 5.30 -0.18 6.40
CA ALA A 19 5.13 -0.70 5.06
C ALA A 19 6.06 -1.89 4.84
N ILE A 20 5.56 -2.93 4.19
CA ILE A 20 6.34 -4.12 3.82
C ILE A 20 6.33 -4.23 2.32
N ILE A 21 7.50 -4.28 1.73
CA ILE A 21 7.64 -4.40 0.28
C ILE A 21 8.26 -5.76 -0.02
N GLY A 22 7.51 -6.60 -0.72
CA GLY A 22 7.95 -7.95 -1.06
C GLY A 22 9.18 -7.97 -1.96
N GLY A 23 9.96 -9.02 -1.84
CA GLY A 23 11.21 -9.17 -2.58
C GLY A 23 11.01 -9.12 -4.09
N GLY A 24 12.00 -8.57 -4.80
CA GLY A 24 11.96 -8.47 -6.25
C GLY A 24 11.08 -7.36 -6.80
N SER A 25 10.50 -6.53 -5.94
CA SER A 25 9.68 -5.41 -6.39
C SER A 25 10.54 -4.27 -6.92
N LEU A 26 10.03 -3.57 -7.94
CA LEU A 26 10.65 -2.38 -8.51
C LEU A 26 9.85 -1.15 -8.06
N VAL A 27 10.55 -0.12 -7.61
CA VAL A 27 9.91 1.11 -7.14
C VAL A 27 10.45 2.28 -7.93
N HIS A 28 9.57 2.96 -8.66
CA HIS A 28 9.93 4.15 -9.42
C HIS A 28 10.23 5.32 -8.49
N GLN A 29 11.15 6.19 -8.92
CA GLN A 29 11.47 7.40 -8.16
C GLN A 29 10.23 8.26 -7.95
N PHE A 30 10.22 9.00 -6.85
CA PHE A 30 9.14 9.89 -6.41
C PHE A 30 7.84 9.19 -6.05
N SER A 31 7.84 7.86 -5.99
CA SER A 31 6.68 7.12 -5.47
C SER A 31 6.62 7.24 -3.95
N HIS A 32 5.42 7.30 -3.41
CA HIS A 32 5.19 7.32 -1.97
C HIS A 32 4.36 6.08 -1.60
N ILE A 33 4.91 5.26 -0.72
CA ILE A 33 4.24 4.07 -0.22
C ILE A 33 3.73 4.37 1.17
N GLY A 34 2.41 4.36 1.34
CA GLY A 34 1.77 4.74 2.59
C GLY A 34 2.02 3.78 3.73
N ALA A 35 1.68 4.20 4.94
CA ALA A 35 1.88 3.42 6.15
C ALA A 35 1.06 2.13 6.13
N HIS A 36 1.61 1.09 6.73
CA HIS A 36 0.95 -0.23 6.87
C HIS A 36 0.59 -0.91 5.55
N VAL A 37 1.19 -0.48 4.45
CA VAL A 37 0.98 -1.10 3.13
C VAL A 37 1.76 -2.41 3.05
N MET A 38 1.14 -3.40 2.42
CA MET A 38 1.82 -4.64 2.04
C MET A 38 1.89 -4.71 0.52
N VAL A 39 3.09 -4.71 -0.03
CA VAL A 39 3.30 -4.87 -1.47
C VAL A 39 3.78 -6.29 -1.74
N GLN A 40 3.07 -7.02 -2.59
CA GLN A 40 3.46 -8.37 -2.98
C GLN A 40 4.78 -8.36 -3.73
N GLY A 41 5.57 -9.42 -3.53
CA GLY A 41 6.85 -9.58 -4.22
C GLY A 41 6.70 -9.59 -5.74
N GLY A 42 7.70 -9.06 -6.42
CA GLY A 42 7.70 -8.99 -7.87
C GLY A 42 6.80 -7.91 -8.48
N SER A 43 6.27 -7.01 -7.67
CA SER A 43 5.39 -5.93 -8.15
C SER A 43 6.21 -4.77 -8.72
N LYS A 44 5.62 -4.04 -9.65
CA LYS A 44 6.20 -2.78 -10.16
C LYS A 44 5.37 -1.62 -9.63
N ILE A 45 6.00 -0.76 -8.85
CA ILE A 45 5.34 0.39 -8.25
C ILE A 45 5.73 1.62 -9.06
N ASN A 46 4.79 2.17 -9.79
CA ASN A 46 5.00 3.35 -10.64
C ASN A 46 4.06 4.51 -10.29
N LYS A 47 3.43 4.44 -9.13
CA LYS A 47 2.53 5.48 -8.63
C LYS A 47 2.48 5.38 -7.11
N ASP A 48 1.90 6.38 -6.47
CA ASP A 48 1.74 6.39 -5.03
C ASP A 48 0.78 5.29 -4.57
N ILE A 49 1.10 4.69 -3.45
CA ILE A 49 0.27 3.65 -2.85
C ILE A 49 -0.34 4.24 -1.57
N PRO A 50 -1.67 4.35 -1.49
CA PRO A 50 -2.31 4.88 -0.28
C PRO A 50 -2.15 3.91 0.89
N PRO A 51 -2.28 4.39 2.15
CA PRO A 51 -1.99 3.57 3.32
C PRO A 51 -2.99 2.44 3.55
N TYR A 52 -2.60 1.48 4.35
CA TYR A 52 -3.42 0.39 4.91
C TYR A 52 -3.83 -0.70 3.94
N ILE A 53 -3.31 -0.74 2.72
CA ILE A 53 -3.79 -1.68 1.71
C ILE A 53 -2.75 -2.73 1.36
N ILE A 54 -3.23 -3.78 0.70
CA ILE A 54 -2.39 -4.72 -0.02
C ILE A 54 -2.37 -4.28 -1.47
N ALA A 55 -1.19 -4.12 -2.04
CA ALA A 55 -1.02 -3.77 -3.43
C ALA A 55 -0.22 -4.85 -4.15
N ALA A 56 -0.64 -5.18 -5.36
CA ALA A 56 -0.04 -6.27 -6.12
C ALA A 56 -0.28 -6.09 -7.61
N ARG A 57 0.37 -6.96 -8.38
CA ARG A 57 0.16 -7.09 -9.82
C ARG A 57 0.84 -6.01 -10.65
N GLU A 58 0.66 -6.12 -11.94
CA GLU A 58 1.15 -5.17 -12.94
C GLU A 58 0.04 -4.95 -13.97
N PRO A 59 -0.50 -3.73 -14.09
CA PRO A 59 -0.20 -2.56 -13.25
C PRO A 59 -0.59 -2.76 -11.80
N ILE A 60 0.08 -2.03 -10.91
CA ILE A 60 -0.16 -2.15 -9.47
C ILE A 60 -1.62 -1.85 -9.14
N SER A 61 -2.21 -2.70 -8.32
CA SER A 61 -3.65 -2.65 -8.04
C SER A 61 -3.94 -2.81 -6.56
N TYR A 62 -5.06 -2.24 -6.14
CA TYR A 62 -5.60 -2.44 -4.81
C TYR A 62 -6.12 -3.88 -4.68
N CYS A 63 -5.65 -4.60 -3.68
CA CYS A 63 -6.01 -5.98 -3.44
C CYS A 63 -6.62 -6.21 -2.05
N GLY A 64 -7.23 -5.17 -1.49
CA GLY A 64 -7.88 -5.25 -0.20
C GLY A 64 -7.10 -4.53 0.89
N ILE A 65 -7.66 -4.54 2.09
CA ILE A 65 -7.06 -3.94 3.27
C ILE A 65 -6.05 -4.95 3.87
N ASN A 66 -4.93 -4.43 4.35
CA ASN A 66 -3.91 -5.24 5.02
C ASN A 66 -4.35 -5.57 6.46
N SER A 67 -5.46 -6.28 6.61
CA SER A 67 -6.04 -6.55 7.93
C SER A 67 -5.13 -7.38 8.83
N VAL A 68 -4.38 -8.30 8.27
CA VAL A 68 -3.43 -9.11 9.04
C VAL A 68 -2.36 -8.24 9.67
N GLY A 69 -1.75 -7.34 8.88
CA GLY A 69 -0.74 -6.42 9.40
C GLY A 69 -1.32 -5.45 10.43
N LEU A 70 -2.50 -4.93 10.19
CA LEU A 70 -3.16 -4.02 11.12
C LEU A 70 -3.50 -4.70 12.44
N ASN A 71 -4.00 -5.93 12.40
CA ASN A 71 -4.26 -6.71 13.61
C ASN A 71 -2.98 -6.93 14.41
N ARG A 72 -1.88 -7.25 13.75
CA ARG A 72 -0.60 -7.47 14.41
C ARG A 72 -0.08 -6.22 15.11
N ARG A 73 -0.49 -5.04 14.65
CA ARG A 73 -0.05 -3.75 15.19
C ARG A 73 -1.10 -3.12 16.09
N ALA A 74 -1.97 -3.97 16.64
CA ALA A 74 -2.95 -3.61 17.67
C ALA A 74 -4.05 -2.64 17.21
N PHE A 75 -4.33 -2.58 15.92
CA PHE A 75 -5.52 -1.88 15.45
C PHE A 75 -6.76 -2.62 15.91
N THR A 76 -7.75 -1.89 16.40
CA THR A 76 -8.99 -2.50 16.84
C THR A 76 -9.85 -2.92 15.65
N LYS A 77 -10.82 -3.80 15.90
CA LYS A 77 -11.76 -4.22 14.85
C LYS A 77 -12.52 -3.02 14.30
N GLU A 78 -12.88 -2.09 15.15
CA GLU A 78 -13.60 -0.87 14.76
C GLU A 78 -12.73 0.01 13.87
N GLN A 79 -11.45 0.14 14.18
CA GLN A 79 -10.51 0.91 13.36
C GLN A 79 -10.33 0.28 11.98
N ILE A 80 -10.16 -1.04 11.94
CA ILE A 80 -10.01 -1.76 10.68
C ILE A 80 -11.28 -1.65 9.84
N ALA A 81 -12.45 -1.77 10.46
CA ALA A 81 -13.72 -1.63 9.77
C ALA A 81 -13.90 -0.22 9.20
N ALA A 82 -13.49 0.81 9.93
CA ALA A 82 -13.55 2.19 9.45
C ALA A 82 -12.66 2.40 8.23
N ILE A 83 -11.45 1.86 8.24
CA ILE A 83 -10.53 1.92 7.10
C ILE A 83 -11.15 1.19 5.90
N GLN A 84 -11.68 0.01 6.12
CA GLN A 84 -12.31 -0.79 5.07
C GLN A 84 -13.50 -0.07 4.45
N ASP A 85 -14.35 0.54 5.26
CA ASP A 85 -15.49 1.31 4.77
C ASP A 85 -15.06 2.51 3.96
N THR A 86 -14.01 3.21 4.39
CA THR A 86 -13.45 4.34 3.66
C THR A 86 -13.03 3.93 2.26
N TYR A 87 -12.28 2.85 2.15
CA TYR A 87 -11.83 2.37 0.84
C TYR A 87 -12.99 1.87 -0.02
N ARG A 88 -13.96 1.22 0.58
CA ARG A 88 -15.15 0.80 -0.15
C ARG A 88 -15.88 1.99 -0.77
N LEU A 89 -16.05 3.08 -0.02
CA LEU A 89 -16.69 4.29 -0.52
C LEU A 89 -15.87 4.92 -1.65
N LEU A 90 -14.56 4.99 -1.52
CA LEU A 90 -13.70 5.53 -2.57
C LEU A 90 -13.83 4.75 -3.88
N TYR A 91 -13.83 3.43 -3.80
CA TYR A 91 -13.94 2.61 -4.99
C TYR A 91 -15.35 2.59 -5.58
N MET A 92 -16.38 2.72 -4.76
CA MET A 92 -17.74 2.88 -5.24
C MET A 92 -17.93 4.21 -5.98
N SER A 93 -17.11 5.20 -5.68
CA SER A 93 -17.13 6.49 -6.39
C SER A 93 -16.33 6.46 -7.69
N GLY A 94 -15.83 5.30 -8.10
CA GLY A 94 -15.08 5.14 -9.33
C GLY A 94 -13.61 5.49 -9.23
N LEU A 95 -13.09 5.75 -8.02
CA LEU A 95 -11.67 6.01 -7.83
C LEU A 95 -10.86 4.72 -7.84
N ASN A 96 -9.60 4.83 -8.23
CA ASN A 96 -8.66 3.70 -8.21
C ASN A 96 -7.41 4.09 -7.42
N VAL A 97 -6.42 3.19 -7.34
CA VAL A 97 -5.21 3.44 -6.55
C VAL A 97 -4.52 4.74 -6.92
N SER A 98 -4.45 5.07 -8.21
CA SER A 98 -3.78 6.29 -8.68
C SER A 98 -4.57 7.56 -8.37
N GLN A 99 -5.87 7.45 -8.13
CA GLN A 99 -6.75 8.58 -7.84
C GLN A 99 -7.01 8.74 -6.33
N THR A 100 -6.74 7.70 -5.56
CA THR A 100 -6.93 7.72 -4.12
C THR A 100 -5.85 8.57 -3.46
N PRO A 101 -6.20 9.51 -2.56
CA PRO A 101 -5.20 10.28 -1.85
C PRO A 101 -4.25 9.36 -1.08
N SER A 102 -2.97 9.71 -1.03
CA SER A 102 -2.00 8.93 -0.26
C SER A 102 -2.17 9.12 1.25
N ARG A 103 -3.03 10.01 1.66
CA ARG A 103 -3.39 10.22 3.08
C ARG A 103 -4.85 9.92 3.30
N LEU A 104 -5.12 9.25 4.37
CA LEU A 104 -6.47 9.01 4.86
C LEU A 104 -6.54 9.29 6.35
#